data_70721a4db0331716199d11ed60887c1d
#
_entry.id   70721a4db0331716199d11ed60887c1d
#
_cell.length_a   1.000
_cell.length_b   1.000
_cell.length_c   1.000
_cell.angle_alpha   90.00
_cell.angle_beta   90.00
_cell.angle_gamma   90.00
#
_symmetry.space_group_name_H-M   'P 1'
#
loop_
_entity.id
_entity.type
_entity.pdbx_description
1 polymer ?
#
loop_
_entity_poly.entity_id
_entity_poly.type
_entity_poly.pdbx_seq_one_letter_code
_entity_poly.pdbx_strand_id
1 'polypeptide(L)'
;MENQSFLQQFFKLKEKGTSSKTEIIAGITTFFTMVYIVFVNPSVLGDAGMDKQVVFVTTCLIAGFGTIAMGLFSNLPIALAPAMGLNAFFAYVVVGKLGYSWQVGMGTIFWGSVGLLLLTIFQIRYWLMASIPLSLRVGIGAGIGFFIALIGFKNMGLVVANPATLVALGDLHSPQVLLGILGFFIIVVLAARNIYSGVLISIAAVTALALYFDPNVMFHGIVSMPPALTQVVGQVDIAGALDTALIGIIFSFLLVNLFDSSGTLLSVTDKAGFSDEKGRFPKMKQALYVDSASAVVGSYIGTSAISTYIESGAGVSVGGRTGMTAVVVGLLFLLTIFFSPLAGMVPAYATAGALVYVGILMASSLIKVQWDDLTEATPAFITAAMMPFTYSITEGIAFGFISYCVMKLGTGRWREVNAPVWVVSLLFLIKFIWVG
;
A
#
# COMPACT_ATOMS: atom_id res chain seq x y z
N MET A 1 -37.01 -10.22 -24.93
CA MET A 1 -35.85 -9.42 -24.45
C MET A 1 -35.96 -9.36 -22.94
N GLU A 2 -35.09 -10.05 -22.20
CA GLU A 2 -35.09 -9.95 -20.72
C GLU A 2 -34.82 -8.51 -20.31
N ASN A 3 -35.70 -7.95 -19.49
CA ASN A 3 -35.52 -6.63 -18.88
C ASN A 3 -34.22 -6.62 -18.06
N GLN A 4 -33.13 -6.14 -18.65
CA GLN A 4 -31.90 -5.94 -17.91
C GLN A 4 -32.10 -4.82 -16.89
N SER A 5 -31.71 -5.05 -15.64
CA SER A 5 -31.74 -4.00 -14.64
C SER A 5 -30.76 -2.87 -15.06
N PHE A 6 -31.04 -1.63 -14.61
CA PHE A 6 -30.18 -0.47 -14.84
C PHE A 6 -28.70 -0.76 -14.54
N LEU A 7 -28.42 -1.44 -13.41
CA LEU A 7 -27.07 -1.81 -13.00
C LEU A 7 -26.37 -2.75 -13.99
N GLN A 8 -27.11 -3.73 -14.57
CA GLN A 8 -26.56 -4.65 -15.54
C GLN A 8 -26.14 -3.97 -16.83
N GLN A 9 -26.90 -2.95 -17.25
CA GLN A 9 -26.59 -2.14 -18.43
C GLN A 9 -25.43 -1.19 -18.15
N PHE A 10 -25.44 -0.48 -17.01
CA PHE A 10 -24.42 0.49 -16.64
C PHE A 10 -23.01 -0.15 -16.56
N PHE A 11 -22.89 -1.30 -15.87
CA PHE A 11 -21.64 -2.02 -15.74
C PHE A 11 -21.31 -2.96 -16.91
N LYS A 12 -22.22 -3.09 -17.89
CA LYS A 12 -22.05 -3.93 -19.10
C LYS A 12 -21.79 -5.42 -18.75
N LEU A 13 -22.53 -5.96 -17.80
CA LEU A 13 -22.27 -7.28 -17.23
C LEU A 13 -22.29 -8.38 -18.30
N LYS A 14 -23.26 -8.37 -19.24
CA LYS A 14 -23.34 -9.36 -20.32
C LYS A 14 -22.15 -9.28 -21.28
N GLU A 15 -21.72 -8.05 -21.65
CA GLU A 15 -20.55 -7.84 -22.52
C GLU A 15 -19.26 -8.39 -21.88
N LYS A 16 -19.18 -8.35 -20.53
CA LYS A 16 -18.03 -8.84 -19.76
C LYS A 16 -18.15 -10.30 -19.32
N GLY A 17 -19.19 -11.02 -19.74
CA GLY A 17 -19.40 -12.44 -19.43
C GLY A 17 -19.59 -12.73 -17.94
N THR A 18 -20.20 -11.80 -17.19
CA THR A 18 -20.42 -11.93 -15.74
C THR A 18 -21.88 -11.71 -15.36
N SER A 19 -22.22 -11.92 -14.10
CA SER A 19 -23.54 -11.71 -13.52
C SER A 19 -23.50 -10.86 -12.26
N SER A 20 -24.62 -10.22 -11.89
CA SER A 20 -24.70 -9.44 -10.66
C SER A 20 -24.34 -10.27 -9.41
N LYS A 21 -24.71 -11.56 -9.38
CA LYS A 21 -24.37 -12.47 -8.29
C LYS A 21 -22.86 -12.69 -8.20
N THR A 22 -22.21 -12.94 -9.34
CA THR A 22 -20.75 -13.13 -9.42
C THR A 22 -20.00 -11.88 -8.97
N GLU A 23 -20.44 -10.70 -9.42
CA GLU A 23 -19.83 -9.42 -9.07
C GLU A 23 -19.96 -9.11 -7.56
N ILE A 24 -21.12 -9.40 -6.96
CA ILE A 24 -21.33 -9.25 -5.51
C ILE A 24 -20.43 -10.21 -4.73
N ILE A 25 -20.36 -11.48 -5.12
CA ILE A 25 -19.46 -12.45 -4.47
C ILE A 25 -18.01 -12.00 -4.60
N ALA A 26 -17.59 -11.54 -5.77
CA ALA A 26 -16.26 -11.02 -6.02
C ALA A 26 -15.95 -9.79 -5.14
N GLY A 27 -16.91 -8.88 -4.97
CA GLY A 27 -16.78 -7.73 -4.09
C GLY A 27 -16.64 -8.13 -2.62
N ILE A 28 -17.47 -9.04 -2.14
CA ILE A 28 -17.37 -9.58 -0.77
C ILE A 28 -16.02 -10.28 -0.57
N THR A 29 -15.56 -11.07 -1.54
CA THR A 29 -14.25 -11.75 -1.49
C THR A 29 -13.11 -10.73 -1.41
N THR A 30 -13.10 -9.72 -2.29
CA THR A 30 -12.09 -8.65 -2.25
C THR A 30 -12.12 -7.92 -0.91
N PHE A 31 -13.29 -7.56 -0.41
CA PHE A 31 -13.41 -6.88 0.87
C PHE A 31 -12.77 -7.69 2.00
N PHE A 32 -13.10 -8.99 2.13
CA PHE A 32 -12.52 -9.82 3.19
C PHE A 32 -11.01 -10.05 3.06
N THR A 33 -10.44 -9.94 1.87
CA THR A 33 -8.99 -10.02 1.69
C THR A 33 -8.27 -8.75 2.10
N MET A 34 -8.92 -7.58 2.07
CA MET A 34 -8.28 -6.29 2.30
C MET A 34 -8.81 -5.50 3.50
N VAL A 35 -9.91 -5.95 4.14
CA VAL A 35 -10.51 -5.21 5.28
C VAL A 35 -9.56 -5.05 6.47
N TYR A 36 -8.53 -5.88 6.58
CA TYR A 36 -7.51 -5.75 7.62
C TYR A 36 -6.87 -4.35 7.65
N ILE A 37 -6.89 -3.62 6.53
CA ILE A 37 -6.32 -2.28 6.43
C ILE A 37 -6.96 -1.29 7.40
N VAL A 38 -8.24 -1.48 7.74
CA VAL A 38 -8.95 -0.61 8.70
C VAL A 38 -8.41 -0.75 10.13
N PHE A 39 -7.65 -1.80 10.42
CA PHE A 39 -6.92 -2.00 11.68
C PHE A 39 -5.45 -1.67 11.56
N VAL A 40 -4.82 -2.09 10.47
CA VAL A 40 -3.37 -1.90 10.25
C VAL A 40 -3.05 -0.42 10.03
N ASN A 41 -3.83 0.30 9.24
CA ASN A 41 -3.58 1.71 8.98
C ASN A 41 -3.66 2.58 10.24
N PRO A 42 -4.72 2.49 11.07
CA PRO A 42 -4.76 3.19 12.37
C PRO A 42 -3.64 2.77 13.33
N SER A 43 -3.21 1.53 13.30
CA SER A 43 -2.08 1.08 14.11
C SER A 43 -0.79 1.81 13.72
N VAL A 44 -0.46 1.86 12.44
CA VAL A 44 0.76 2.49 11.93
C VAL A 44 0.72 4.02 12.08
N LEU A 45 -0.40 4.67 11.72
CA LEU A 45 -0.54 6.12 11.85
C LEU A 45 -0.69 6.55 13.32
N GLY A 46 -1.22 5.68 14.17
CA GLY A 46 -1.25 5.88 15.62
C GLY A 46 0.14 5.95 16.25
N ASP A 47 1.12 5.19 15.73
CA ASP A 47 2.51 5.27 16.15
C ASP A 47 3.14 6.64 15.81
N ALA A 48 2.59 7.36 14.84
CA ALA A 48 2.93 8.74 14.51
C ALA A 48 2.17 9.79 15.38
N GLY A 49 1.38 9.35 16.36
CA GLY A 49 0.62 10.23 17.26
C GLY A 49 -0.76 10.65 16.75
N MET A 50 -1.29 10.02 15.72
CA MET A 50 -2.65 10.28 15.23
C MET A 50 -3.68 9.45 16.02
N ASP A 51 -4.90 10.00 16.17
CA ASP A 51 -6.00 9.27 16.83
C ASP A 51 -6.44 8.05 16.02
N LYS A 52 -6.31 6.86 16.61
CA LYS A 52 -6.57 5.58 15.93
C LYS A 52 -8.02 5.41 15.50
N GLN A 53 -8.98 5.90 16.29
CA GLN A 53 -10.41 5.77 15.96
C GLN A 53 -10.80 6.70 14.81
N VAL A 54 -10.27 7.92 14.81
CA VAL A 54 -10.48 8.88 13.71
C VAL A 54 -9.82 8.37 12.42
N VAL A 55 -8.58 7.85 12.50
CA VAL A 55 -7.89 7.27 11.35
C VAL A 55 -8.62 6.03 10.82
N PHE A 56 -9.22 5.22 11.68
CA PHE A 56 -10.07 4.10 11.25
C PHE A 56 -11.23 4.60 10.37
N VAL A 57 -11.94 5.63 10.84
CA VAL A 57 -13.08 6.18 10.11
C VAL A 57 -12.64 6.83 8.79
N THR A 58 -11.59 7.65 8.80
CA THR A 58 -11.07 8.27 7.56
C THR A 58 -10.56 7.24 6.58
N THR A 59 -9.96 6.13 7.05
CA THR A 59 -9.58 4.97 6.23
C THR A 59 -10.79 4.35 5.54
N CYS A 60 -11.85 4.06 6.31
CA CYS A 60 -13.09 3.49 5.75
C CYS A 60 -13.75 4.44 4.74
N LEU A 61 -13.78 5.74 5.03
CA LEU A 61 -14.37 6.76 4.13
C LEU A 61 -13.63 6.80 2.80
N ILE A 62 -12.31 6.94 2.83
CA ILE A 62 -11.56 7.11 1.59
C ILE A 62 -11.46 5.80 0.80
N ALA A 63 -11.28 4.66 1.47
CA ALA A 63 -11.33 3.36 0.81
C ALA A 63 -12.71 3.12 0.18
N GLY A 64 -13.78 3.47 0.91
CA GLY A 64 -15.15 3.36 0.42
C GLY A 64 -15.40 4.23 -0.82
N PHE A 65 -15.26 5.54 -0.68
CA PHE A 65 -15.54 6.47 -1.78
C PHE A 65 -14.56 6.33 -2.95
N GLY A 66 -13.26 6.17 -2.69
CA GLY A 66 -12.25 5.97 -3.72
C GLY A 66 -12.51 4.70 -4.55
N THR A 67 -12.87 3.60 -3.88
CA THR A 67 -13.19 2.33 -4.54
C THR A 67 -14.51 2.42 -5.33
N ILE A 68 -15.55 3.08 -4.79
CA ILE A 68 -16.79 3.35 -5.53
C ILE A 68 -16.48 4.19 -6.78
N ALA A 69 -15.70 5.25 -6.64
CA ALA A 69 -15.29 6.07 -7.78
C ALA A 69 -14.54 5.26 -8.84
N MET A 70 -13.61 4.37 -8.42
CA MET A 70 -12.93 3.47 -9.33
C MET A 70 -13.92 2.59 -10.10
N GLY A 71 -14.90 2.01 -9.41
CA GLY A 71 -15.94 1.20 -10.02
C GLY A 71 -16.80 1.97 -11.03
N LEU A 72 -17.24 3.17 -10.67
CA LEU A 72 -18.16 3.96 -11.50
C LEU A 72 -17.47 4.57 -12.73
N PHE A 73 -16.29 5.16 -12.55
CA PHE A 73 -15.61 5.89 -13.65
C PHE A 73 -14.78 4.97 -14.55
N SER A 74 -14.08 3.99 -14.01
CA SER A 74 -13.23 3.10 -14.79
C SER A 74 -13.92 1.79 -15.18
N ASN A 75 -14.97 1.39 -14.48
CA ASN A 75 -15.63 0.08 -14.60
C ASN A 75 -14.65 -1.10 -14.43
N LEU A 76 -13.73 -0.97 -13.47
CA LEU A 76 -12.74 -2.00 -13.12
C LEU A 76 -13.05 -2.62 -11.76
N PRO A 77 -12.82 -3.94 -11.57
CA PRO A 77 -13.00 -4.63 -10.29
C PRO A 77 -11.81 -4.40 -9.36
N ILE A 78 -11.44 -3.13 -9.14
CA ILE A 78 -10.23 -2.76 -8.41
C ILE A 78 -10.60 -1.87 -7.22
N ALA A 79 -10.14 -2.29 -6.05
CA ALA A 79 -10.30 -1.56 -4.80
C ALA A 79 -9.09 -0.67 -4.50
N LEU A 80 -9.37 0.42 -3.80
CA LEU A 80 -8.40 1.39 -3.32
C LEU A 80 -8.40 1.42 -1.79
N ALA A 81 -7.21 1.55 -1.19
CA ALA A 81 -7.07 1.77 0.25
C ALA A 81 -5.71 2.44 0.55
N PRO A 82 -5.45 2.89 1.80
CA PRO A 82 -4.20 3.52 2.18
C PRO A 82 -2.97 2.67 1.84
N ALA A 83 -1.98 3.29 1.20
CA ALA A 83 -0.76 2.62 0.73
C ALA A 83 0.19 2.34 1.89
N MET A 84 0.33 1.07 2.28
CA MET A 84 1.07 0.66 3.48
C MET A 84 2.55 1.07 3.46
N GLY A 85 3.22 1.02 2.30
CA GLY A 85 4.61 1.48 2.17
C GLY A 85 4.77 2.96 2.49
N LEU A 86 3.85 3.80 2.01
CA LEU A 86 3.84 5.24 2.30
C LEU A 86 3.57 5.51 3.78
N ASN A 87 2.62 4.78 4.38
CA ASN A 87 2.26 4.92 5.79
C ASN A 87 3.43 4.58 6.70
N ALA A 88 4.13 3.50 6.40
CA ALA A 88 5.31 3.09 7.15
C ALA A 88 6.45 4.11 7.02
N PHE A 89 6.73 4.60 5.81
CA PHE A 89 7.72 5.65 5.60
C PHE A 89 7.34 6.95 6.33
N PHE A 90 6.08 7.35 6.27
CA PHE A 90 5.55 8.48 7.02
C PHE A 90 5.75 8.32 8.54
N ALA A 91 5.20 7.24 9.12
CA ALA A 91 5.16 7.08 10.57
C ALA A 91 6.54 6.88 11.18
N TYR A 92 7.36 6.03 10.57
CA TYR A 92 8.62 5.64 11.19
C TYR A 92 9.83 6.45 10.73
N VAL A 93 9.79 7.03 9.51
CA VAL A 93 10.90 7.84 9.02
C VAL A 93 10.61 9.33 9.20
N VAL A 94 9.52 9.85 8.62
CA VAL A 94 9.28 11.30 8.63
C VAL A 94 8.95 11.77 10.04
N VAL A 95 8.04 11.10 10.74
CA VAL A 95 7.68 11.47 12.12
C VAL A 95 8.66 10.88 13.12
N GLY A 96 8.92 9.56 13.08
CA GLY A 96 9.69 8.87 14.10
C GLY A 96 11.19 9.18 14.09
N LYS A 97 11.85 9.15 12.90
CA LYS A 97 13.31 9.35 12.78
C LYS A 97 13.69 10.82 12.60
N LEU A 98 12.97 11.54 11.73
CA LEU A 98 13.28 12.93 11.40
C LEU A 98 12.63 13.93 12.37
N GLY A 99 11.66 13.50 13.20
CA GLY A 99 11.07 14.30 14.27
C GLY A 99 10.05 15.36 13.82
N TYR A 100 9.55 15.29 12.58
CA TYR A 100 8.50 16.19 12.13
C TYR A 100 7.14 15.83 12.76
N SER A 101 6.29 16.84 12.96
CA SER A 101 4.92 16.58 13.38
C SER A 101 4.16 15.77 12.32
N TRP A 102 3.17 14.99 12.73
CA TRP A 102 2.37 14.23 11.78
C TRP A 102 1.61 15.14 10.80
N GLN A 103 1.26 16.36 11.20
CA GLN A 103 0.59 17.37 10.36
C GLN A 103 1.46 17.76 9.17
N VAL A 104 2.72 18.10 9.43
CA VAL A 104 3.71 18.44 8.39
C VAL A 104 4.04 17.21 7.54
N GLY A 105 4.26 16.05 8.16
CA GLY A 105 4.51 14.80 7.45
C GLY A 105 3.37 14.43 6.51
N MET A 106 2.11 14.59 6.93
CA MET A 106 0.95 14.35 6.06
C MET A 106 0.87 15.38 4.92
N GLY A 107 1.27 16.62 5.16
CA GLY A 107 1.42 17.64 4.14
C GLY A 107 2.42 17.26 3.04
N THR A 108 3.53 16.55 3.39
CA THR A 108 4.47 16.04 2.38
C THR A 108 3.85 14.94 1.51
N ILE A 109 3.01 14.07 2.09
CA ILE A 109 2.25 13.07 1.31
C ILE A 109 1.25 13.77 0.40
N PHE A 110 0.56 14.81 0.88
CA PHE A 110 -0.38 15.60 0.08
C PHE A 110 0.31 16.18 -1.15
N TRP A 111 1.46 16.85 -1.00
CA TRP A 111 2.19 17.41 -2.14
C TRP A 111 2.75 16.33 -3.08
N GLY A 112 3.22 15.20 -2.55
CA GLY A 112 3.58 14.03 -3.37
C GLY A 112 2.41 13.51 -4.20
N SER A 113 1.22 13.47 -3.60
CA SER A 113 -0.03 13.04 -4.28
C SER A 113 -0.50 14.06 -5.31
N VAL A 114 -0.38 15.37 -5.02
CA VAL A 114 -0.64 16.45 -6.00
C VAL A 114 0.32 16.32 -7.18
N GLY A 115 1.61 16.10 -6.92
CA GLY A 115 2.59 15.82 -7.98
C GLY A 115 2.19 14.62 -8.84
N LEU A 116 1.73 13.52 -8.23
CA LEU A 116 1.24 12.35 -8.97
C LEU A 116 0.01 12.68 -9.82
N LEU A 117 -0.92 13.47 -9.29
CA LEU A 117 -2.09 13.92 -10.05
C LEU A 117 -1.68 14.78 -11.24
N LEU A 118 -0.73 15.71 -11.07
CA LEU A 118 -0.20 16.52 -12.16
C LEU A 118 0.48 15.64 -13.23
N LEU A 119 1.33 14.68 -12.84
CA LEU A 119 1.91 13.71 -13.78
C LEU A 119 0.84 12.91 -14.54
N THR A 120 -0.28 12.63 -13.89
CA THR A 120 -1.42 11.94 -14.51
C THR A 120 -2.16 12.85 -15.50
N ILE A 121 -2.43 14.11 -15.13
CA ILE A 121 -3.10 15.12 -15.99
C ILE A 121 -2.29 15.34 -17.27
N PHE A 122 -0.98 15.53 -17.15
CA PHE A 122 -0.08 15.72 -18.29
C PHE A 122 0.29 14.44 -19.03
N GLN A 123 -0.27 13.28 -18.62
CA GLN A 123 -0.03 11.93 -19.19
C GLN A 123 1.44 11.48 -19.08
N ILE A 124 2.25 12.14 -18.28
CA ILE A 124 3.67 11.80 -18.03
C ILE A 124 3.77 10.48 -17.26
N ARG A 125 2.82 10.20 -16.35
CA ARG A 125 2.78 8.99 -15.52
C ARG A 125 2.87 7.72 -16.38
N TYR A 126 2.08 7.63 -17.47
CA TYR A 126 2.12 6.47 -18.37
C TYR A 126 3.50 6.30 -19.03
N TRP A 127 4.09 7.40 -19.51
CA TRP A 127 5.40 7.37 -20.13
C TRP A 127 6.51 6.96 -19.15
N LEU A 128 6.47 7.45 -17.91
CA LEU A 128 7.40 7.05 -16.86
C LEU A 128 7.29 5.55 -16.55
N MET A 129 6.06 5.04 -16.38
CA MET A 129 5.83 3.62 -16.11
C MET A 129 6.40 2.71 -17.20
N ALA A 130 6.22 3.09 -18.47
CA ALA A 130 6.74 2.34 -19.61
C ALA A 130 8.26 2.43 -19.75
N SER A 131 8.89 3.50 -19.23
CA SER A 131 10.32 3.78 -19.39
C SER A 131 11.21 3.12 -18.33
N ILE A 132 10.63 2.70 -17.19
CA ILE A 132 11.41 2.13 -16.09
C ILE A 132 11.57 0.61 -16.29
N PRO A 133 12.82 0.11 -16.21
CA PRO A 133 13.13 -1.31 -16.36
C PRO A 133 12.34 -2.20 -15.39
N LEU A 134 12.00 -3.39 -15.83
CA LEU A 134 11.24 -4.36 -15.03
C LEU A 134 11.97 -4.70 -13.73
N SER A 135 13.28 -4.87 -13.77
CA SER A 135 14.11 -5.17 -12.62
C SER A 135 14.00 -4.12 -11.51
N LEU A 136 14.02 -2.83 -11.86
CA LEU A 136 13.84 -1.75 -10.89
C LEU A 136 12.43 -1.72 -10.33
N ARG A 137 11.41 -1.87 -11.17
CA ARG A 137 10.00 -1.90 -10.70
C ARG A 137 9.76 -3.05 -9.72
N VAL A 138 10.26 -4.23 -10.04
CA VAL A 138 10.16 -5.42 -9.20
C VAL A 138 10.97 -5.25 -7.92
N GLY A 139 12.21 -4.73 -8.04
CA GLY A 139 13.07 -4.43 -6.88
C GLY A 139 12.44 -3.44 -5.91
N ILE A 140 11.78 -2.38 -6.42
CA ILE A 140 11.04 -1.41 -5.59
C ILE A 140 9.88 -2.09 -4.87
N GLY A 141 9.05 -2.85 -5.57
CA GLY A 141 7.93 -3.57 -4.95
C GLY A 141 8.39 -4.54 -3.85
N ALA A 142 9.39 -5.36 -4.14
CA ALA A 142 9.93 -6.31 -3.16
C ALA A 142 10.61 -5.60 -1.98
N GLY A 143 11.33 -4.52 -2.22
CA GLY A 143 11.98 -3.73 -1.17
C GLY A 143 10.97 -3.09 -0.21
N ILE A 144 9.89 -2.53 -0.73
CA ILE A 144 8.76 -2.05 0.09
C ILE A 144 8.20 -3.22 0.90
N GLY A 145 8.02 -4.39 0.30
CA GLY A 145 7.57 -5.60 1.00
C GLY A 145 8.49 -6.00 2.15
N PHE A 146 9.79 -6.04 1.94
CA PHE A 146 10.78 -6.33 3.00
C PHE A 146 10.80 -5.27 4.09
N PHE A 147 10.66 -3.99 3.72
CA PHE A 147 10.57 -2.91 4.67
C PHE A 147 9.34 -3.01 5.57
N ILE A 148 8.17 -3.29 4.99
CA ILE A 148 6.92 -3.51 5.74
C ILE A 148 7.03 -4.77 6.62
N ALA A 149 7.64 -5.85 6.13
CA ALA A 149 7.86 -7.07 6.91
C ALA A 149 8.77 -6.81 8.12
N LEU A 150 9.84 -6.02 7.95
CA LEU A 150 10.72 -5.64 9.07
C LEU A 150 9.94 -4.86 10.15
N ILE A 151 9.04 -3.96 9.75
CA ILE A 151 8.15 -3.25 10.67
C ILE A 151 7.21 -4.23 11.37
N GLY A 152 6.65 -5.19 10.65
CA GLY A 152 5.83 -6.25 11.23
C GLY A 152 6.60 -7.06 12.29
N PHE A 153 7.81 -7.51 12.00
CA PHE A 153 8.67 -8.22 12.96
C PHE A 153 9.02 -7.36 14.19
N LYS A 154 9.26 -6.06 13.99
CA LYS A 154 9.49 -5.11 15.09
C LYS A 154 8.23 -4.93 15.94
N ASN A 155 7.06 -4.75 15.34
CA ASN A 155 5.81 -4.50 16.05
C ASN A 155 5.31 -5.72 16.83
N MET A 156 5.65 -6.95 16.40
CA MET A 156 5.41 -8.14 17.22
C MET A 156 6.50 -8.39 18.28
N GLY A 157 7.56 -7.59 18.30
CA GLY A 157 8.68 -7.75 19.23
C GLY A 157 9.63 -8.90 18.89
N LEU A 158 9.49 -9.53 17.72
CA LEU A 158 10.36 -10.63 17.27
C LEU A 158 11.75 -10.15 16.87
N VAL A 159 11.84 -8.94 16.28
CA VAL A 159 13.10 -8.28 15.94
C VAL A 159 13.23 -7.01 16.77
N VAL A 160 14.33 -6.92 17.50
CA VAL A 160 14.65 -5.80 18.39
C VAL A 160 15.98 -5.15 18.00
N ALA A 161 16.17 -3.89 18.39
CA ALA A 161 17.42 -3.18 18.16
C ALA A 161 18.56 -3.78 18.99
N ASN A 162 19.74 -3.93 18.41
CA ASN A 162 20.96 -4.36 19.10
C ASN A 162 22.13 -3.46 18.64
N PRO A 163 22.84 -2.81 19.56
CA PRO A 163 23.94 -1.91 19.22
C PRO A 163 25.11 -2.59 18.48
N ALA A 164 25.35 -3.88 18.71
CA ALA A 164 26.46 -4.61 18.11
C ALA A 164 26.14 -5.20 16.74
N THR A 165 24.91 -5.68 16.54
CA THR A 165 24.49 -6.41 15.32
C THR A 165 23.39 -5.69 14.54
N LEU A 166 23.02 -4.47 14.95
CA LEU A 166 21.91 -3.65 14.49
C LEU A 166 20.54 -4.21 14.88
N VAL A 167 20.32 -5.51 14.71
CA VAL A 167 19.10 -6.22 15.07
C VAL A 167 19.43 -7.54 15.78
N ALA A 168 18.54 -7.97 16.65
CA ALA A 168 18.61 -9.26 17.35
C ALA A 168 17.22 -9.86 17.51
N LEU A 169 17.16 -11.14 17.89
CA LEU A 169 15.94 -11.82 18.26
C LEU A 169 15.42 -11.25 19.58
N GLY A 170 14.12 -10.95 19.65
CA GLY A 170 13.44 -10.50 20.85
C GLY A 170 13.17 -11.62 21.86
N ASP A 171 12.52 -11.29 22.97
CA ASP A 171 12.17 -12.23 24.01
C ASP A 171 11.00 -13.12 23.59
N LEU A 172 11.29 -14.37 23.24
CA LEU A 172 10.28 -15.38 22.85
C LEU A 172 9.39 -15.84 24.00
N HIS A 173 9.67 -15.47 25.26
CA HIS A 173 8.80 -15.78 26.40
C HIS A 173 7.72 -14.72 26.61
N SER A 174 7.84 -13.58 25.95
CA SER A 174 6.82 -12.53 26.01
C SER A 174 5.50 -12.99 25.37
N PRO A 175 4.35 -12.87 26.08
CA PRO A 175 3.05 -13.20 25.51
C PRO A 175 2.74 -12.45 24.23
N GLN A 176 3.17 -11.19 24.12
CA GLN A 176 2.96 -10.34 22.95
C GLN A 176 3.70 -10.91 21.72
N VAL A 177 4.95 -11.35 21.89
CA VAL A 177 5.74 -11.98 20.82
C VAL A 177 5.09 -13.29 20.36
N LEU A 178 4.71 -14.14 21.31
CA LEU A 178 4.06 -15.43 21.00
C LEU A 178 2.73 -15.24 20.29
N LEU A 179 1.91 -14.28 20.71
CA LEU A 179 0.64 -13.95 20.08
C LEU A 179 0.85 -13.37 18.66
N GLY A 180 1.86 -12.53 18.46
CA GLY A 180 2.22 -12.01 17.15
C GLY A 180 2.67 -13.11 16.18
N ILE A 181 3.52 -14.03 16.64
CA ILE A 181 3.96 -15.22 15.87
C ILE A 181 2.77 -16.12 15.54
N LEU A 182 1.92 -16.41 16.52
CA LEU A 182 0.70 -17.21 16.32
C LEU A 182 -0.19 -16.58 15.24
N GLY A 183 -0.42 -15.25 15.33
CA GLY A 183 -1.18 -14.52 14.36
C GLY A 183 -0.62 -14.65 12.95
N PHE A 184 0.68 -14.50 12.78
CA PHE A 184 1.33 -14.69 11.48
C PHE A 184 1.09 -16.09 10.91
N PHE A 185 1.30 -17.16 11.71
CA PHE A 185 1.08 -18.52 11.25
C PHE A 185 -0.39 -18.82 10.94
N ILE A 186 -1.34 -18.29 11.69
CA ILE A 186 -2.77 -18.38 11.35
C ILE A 186 -3.02 -17.80 9.95
N ILE A 187 -2.47 -16.61 9.64
CA ILE A 187 -2.62 -15.98 8.33
C ILE A 187 -2.08 -16.88 7.22
N VAL A 188 -0.84 -17.33 7.35
CA VAL A 188 -0.16 -18.11 6.30
C VAL A 188 -0.86 -19.46 6.07
N VAL A 189 -1.27 -20.14 7.13
CA VAL A 189 -1.99 -21.43 7.04
C VAL A 189 -3.35 -21.26 6.37
N LEU A 190 -4.11 -20.22 6.75
CA LEU A 190 -5.41 -19.94 6.15
C LEU A 190 -5.26 -19.48 4.68
N ALA A 191 -4.26 -18.68 4.37
CA ALA A 191 -3.95 -18.28 3.00
C ALA A 191 -3.58 -19.48 2.13
N ALA A 192 -2.77 -20.42 2.64
CA ALA A 192 -2.42 -21.66 1.94
C ALA A 192 -3.64 -22.55 1.67
N ARG A 193 -4.69 -22.44 2.49
CA ARG A 193 -5.99 -23.09 2.30
C ARG A 193 -6.96 -22.31 1.42
N ASN A 194 -6.52 -21.20 0.80
CA ASN A 194 -7.35 -20.28 0.02
C ASN A 194 -8.52 -19.67 0.82
N ILE A 195 -8.36 -19.51 2.14
CA ILE A 195 -9.32 -18.80 2.99
C ILE A 195 -8.98 -17.32 2.97
N TYR A 196 -9.67 -16.56 2.15
CA TYR A 196 -9.40 -15.14 1.87
C TYR A 196 -9.56 -14.22 3.10
N SER A 197 -10.39 -14.60 4.09
CA SER A 197 -10.56 -13.88 5.34
C SER A 197 -9.48 -14.17 6.40
N GLY A 198 -8.43 -14.93 6.07
CA GLY A 198 -7.42 -15.39 6.99
C GLY A 198 -6.77 -14.29 7.83
N VAL A 199 -6.49 -13.13 7.23
CA VAL A 199 -5.92 -11.99 7.96
C VAL A 199 -6.88 -11.44 9.01
N LEU A 200 -8.15 -11.25 8.65
CA LEU A 200 -9.18 -10.76 9.58
C LEU A 200 -9.41 -11.76 10.73
N ILE A 201 -9.49 -13.05 10.40
CA ILE A 201 -9.64 -14.13 11.39
C ILE A 201 -8.46 -14.11 12.38
N SER A 202 -7.24 -13.94 11.89
CA SER A 202 -6.04 -13.85 12.72
C SER A 202 -6.09 -12.65 13.66
N ILE A 203 -6.39 -11.47 13.13
CA ILE A 203 -6.49 -10.24 13.94
C ILE A 203 -7.55 -10.42 15.04
N ALA A 204 -8.72 -10.96 14.69
CA ALA A 204 -9.79 -11.20 15.65
C ALA A 204 -9.36 -12.23 16.73
N ALA A 205 -8.75 -13.35 16.33
CA ALA A 205 -8.31 -14.40 17.25
C ALA A 205 -7.20 -13.88 18.19
N VAL A 206 -6.19 -13.20 17.67
CA VAL A 206 -5.10 -12.65 18.49
C VAL A 206 -5.62 -11.55 19.41
N THR A 207 -6.51 -10.68 18.96
CA THR A 207 -7.13 -9.65 19.81
C THR A 207 -7.98 -10.26 20.93
N ALA A 208 -8.74 -11.31 20.64
CA ALA A 208 -9.51 -12.03 21.65
C ALA A 208 -8.61 -12.68 22.72
N LEU A 209 -7.48 -13.27 22.31
CA LEU A 209 -6.48 -13.79 23.24
C LEU A 209 -5.79 -12.66 24.01
N ALA A 210 -5.52 -11.54 23.36
CA ALA A 210 -4.91 -10.37 23.98
C ALA A 210 -5.78 -9.79 25.11
N LEU A 211 -7.11 -9.75 24.95
CA LEU A 211 -8.04 -9.35 26.01
C LEU A 211 -7.92 -10.21 27.28
N TYR A 212 -7.44 -11.45 27.16
CA TYR A 212 -7.22 -12.34 28.30
C TYR A 212 -5.80 -12.26 28.87
N PHE A 213 -4.77 -12.14 28.01
CA PHE A 213 -3.37 -12.23 28.43
C PHE A 213 -2.67 -10.88 28.59
N ASP A 214 -3.20 -9.78 27.99
CA ASP A 214 -2.57 -8.45 28.05
C ASP A 214 -3.49 -7.46 28.80
N PRO A 215 -3.13 -7.06 30.04
CA PRO A 215 -3.92 -6.13 30.84
C PRO A 215 -4.12 -4.73 30.19
N ASN A 216 -3.30 -4.39 29.20
CA ASN A 216 -3.39 -3.11 28.51
C ASN A 216 -4.46 -3.10 27.41
N VAL A 217 -4.98 -4.26 27.03
CA VAL A 217 -6.04 -4.41 26.02
C VAL A 217 -7.39 -4.44 26.70
N MET A 218 -8.19 -3.38 26.54
CA MET A 218 -9.51 -3.27 27.17
C MET A 218 -10.62 -3.31 26.14
N PHE A 219 -11.77 -3.91 26.52
CA PHE A 219 -12.95 -3.96 25.68
C PHE A 219 -13.73 -2.64 25.74
N HIS A 220 -13.85 -1.95 24.60
CA HIS A 220 -14.55 -0.66 24.46
C HIS A 220 -15.88 -0.75 23.71
N GLY A 221 -16.38 -1.95 23.46
CA GLY A 221 -17.58 -2.19 22.64
C GLY A 221 -17.24 -2.55 21.20
N ILE A 222 -18.27 -2.98 20.46
CA ILE A 222 -18.11 -3.44 19.06
C ILE A 222 -18.59 -2.36 18.09
N VAL A 223 -19.69 -1.68 18.41
CA VAL A 223 -20.35 -0.72 17.51
C VAL A 223 -20.56 0.60 18.26
N SER A 224 -20.24 1.71 17.59
CA SER A 224 -20.55 3.06 18.07
C SER A 224 -20.85 3.98 16.90
N MET A 225 -21.39 5.17 17.20
CA MET A 225 -21.38 6.27 16.24
C MET A 225 -19.94 6.70 15.97
N PRO A 226 -19.59 7.07 14.72
CA PRO A 226 -18.25 7.52 14.38
C PRO A 226 -17.81 8.71 15.24
N PRO A 227 -16.55 8.79 15.68
CA PRO A 227 -16.02 9.94 16.40
C PRO A 227 -16.00 11.19 15.50
N ALA A 228 -15.91 12.37 16.12
CA ALA A 228 -15.74 13.62 15.39
C ALA A 228 -14.39 13.62 14.64
N LEU A 229 -14.43 13.93 13.35
CA LEU A 229 -13.26 13.87 12.48
C LEU A 229 -12.32 15.08 12.62
N THR A 230 -12.72 16.11 13.36
CA THR A 230 -12.00 17.39 13.48
C THR A 230 -10.60 17.28 14.08
N GLN A 231 -10.29 16.18 14.77
CA GLN A 231 -8.96 15.94 15.33
C GLN A 231 -7.91 15.60 14.26
N VAL A 232 -8.33 15.19 13.07
CA VAL A 232 -7.44 14.78 11.98
C VAL A 232 -7.77 15.54 10.69
N VAL A 233 -9.05 15.59 10.31
CA VAL A 233 -9.48 16.30 9.10
C VAL A 233 -9.31 17.81 9.27
N GLY A 234 -8.61 18.44 8.32
CA GLY A 234 -8.29 19.88 8.38
C GLY A 234 -7.09 20.24 9.23
N GLN A 235 -6.40 19.26 9.84
CA GLN A 235 -5.20 19.50 10.67
C GLN A 235 -3.89 19.33 9.89
N VAL A 236 -3.96 18.92 8.61
CA VAL A 236 -2.79 18.71 7.75
C VAL A 236 -2.13 20.07 7.46
N ASP A 237 -0.86 20.20 7.80
CA ASP A 237 -0.07 21.42 7.54
C ASP A 237 0.53 21.38 6.13
N ILE A 238 -0.28 21.82 5.16
CA ILE A 238 0.09 21.88 3.74
C ILE A 238 1.17 22.93 3.49
N ALA A 239 1.13 24.05 4.22
CA ALA A 239 2.08 25.15 4.05
C ALA A 239 3.44 24.82 4.68
N GLY A 240 3.45 24.30 5.91
CA GLY A 240 4.68 23.88 6.58
C GLY A 240 5.41 22.75 5.86
N ALA A 241 4.71 21.95 5.08
CA ALA A 241 5.31 20.89 4.26
C ALA A 241 6.09 21.40 3.04
N LEU A 242 5.99 22.68 2.68
CA LEU A 242 6.75 23.28 1.55
C LEU A 242 8.16 23.78 1.97
N ASP A 243 8.62 23.42 3.15
CA ASP A 243 10.02 23.66 3.54
C ASP A 243 10.98 22.97 2.54
N THR A 244 12.04 23.68 2.19
CA THR A 244 13.07 23.20 1.25
C THR A 244 13.70 21.88 1.70
N ALA A 245 13.85 21.66 3.02
CA ALA A 245 14.34 20.43 3.60
C ALA A 245 13.42 19.22 3.34
N LEU A 246 12.14 19.45 3.06
CA LEU A 246 11.13 18.40 2.83
C LEU A 246 10.92 18.07 1.34
N ILE A 247 11.50 18.83 0.41
CA ILE A 247 11.33 18.60 -1.04
C ILE A 247 11.74 17.17 -1.42
N GLY A 248 12.86 16.68 -0.87
CA GLY A 248 13.32 15.32 -1.12
C GLY A 248 12.34 14.25 -0.61
N ILE A 249 11.66 14.52 0.50
CA ILE A 249 10.64 13.64 1.09
C ILE A 249 9.38 13.65 0.22
N ILE A 250 8.91 14.83 -0.22
CA ILE A 250 7.78 14.98 -1.14
C ILE A 250 8.04 14.21 -2.44
N PHE A 251 9.23 14.35 -3.02
CA PHE A 251 9.63 13.62 -4.22
C PHE A 251 9.64 12.10 -4.00
N SER A 252 10.07 11.66 -2.81
CA SER A 252 10.06 10.26 -2.44
C SER A 252 8.65 9.70 -2.36
N PHE A 253 7.71 10.41 -1.70
CA PHE A 253 6.31 10.03 -1.66
C PHE A 253 5.68 9.97 -3.04
N LEU A 254 6.01 10.91 -3.93
CA LEU A 254 5.56 10.90 -5.32
C LEU A 254 6.04 9.62 -6.04
N LEU A 255 7.34 9.30 -5.96
CA LEU A 255 7.89 8.13 -6.63
C LEU A 255 7.35 6.81 -6.08
N VAL A 256 7.30 6.69 -4.75
CA VAL A 256 6.76 5.47 -4.11
C VAL A 256 5.31 5.25 -4.52
N ASN A 257 4.47 6.31 -4.45
CA ASN A 257 3.07 6.22 -4.85
C ASN A 257 2.92 5.90 -6.35
N LEU A 258 3.76 6.53 -7.20
CA LEU A 258 3.79 6.25 -8.64
C LEU A 258 4.02 4.76 -8.92
N PHE A 259 5.02 4.15 -8.27
CA PHE A 259 5.39 2.76 -8.55
C PHE A 259 4.46 1.76 -7.90
N ASP A 260 4.08 1.98 -6.66
CA ASP A 260 3.18 1.09 -5.91
C ASP A 260 1.82 0.98 -6.60
N SER A 261 1.16 2.11 -6.79
CA SER A 261 -0.15 2.18 -7.41
C SER A 261 -0.14 1.68 -8.87
N SER A 262 0.84 2.11 -9.66
CA SER A 262 0.92 1.74 -11.07
C SER A 262 1.26 0.26 -11.27
N GLY A 263 2.18 -0.29 -10.46
CA GLY A 263 2.55 -1.70 -10.49
C GLY A 263 1.38 -2.61 -10.13
N THR A 264 0.67 -2.26 -9.08
CA THR A 264 -0.51 -3.01 -8.63
C THR A 264 -1.64 -2.94 -9.63
N LEU A 265 -1.94 -1.76 -10.17
CA LEU A 265 -2.98 -1.57 -11.18
C LEU A 265 -2.74 -2.44 -12.42
N LEU A 266 -1.51 -2.45 -12.93
CA LEU A 266 -1.12 -3.30 -14.06
C LEU A 266 -1.22 -4.79 -13.70
N SER A 267 -0.75 -5.19 -12.53
CA SER A 267 -0.79 -6.60 -12.11
C SER A 267 -2.21 -7.14 -12.01
N VAL A 268 -3.15 -6.36 -11.44
CA VAL A 268 -4.54 -6.77 -11.30
C VAL A 268 -5.27 -6.78 -12.64
N THR A 269 -5.03 -5.78 -13.50
CA THR A 269 -5.64 -5.74 -14.85
C THR A 269 -5.11 -6.85 -15.76
N ASP A 270 -3.84 -7.22 -15.63
CA ASP A 270 -3.24 -8.36 -16.34
C ASP A 270 -3.86 -9.68 -15.86
N LYS A 271 -3.96 -9.89 -14.56
CA LYS A 271 -4.64 -11.05 -13.98
C LYS A 271 -6.12 -11.15 -14.40
N ALA A 272 -6.78 -10.01 -14.60
CA ALA A 272 -8.16 -9.95 -15.10
C ALA A 272 -8.29 -10.22 -16.61
N GLY A 273 -7.16 -10.32 -17.33
CA GLY A 273 -7.13 -10.48 -18.79
C GLY A 273 -7.56 -9.21 -19.53
N PHE A 274 -7.38 -8.04 -18.96
CA PHE A 274 -7.75 -6.76 -19.55
C PHE A 274 -6.60 -6.06 -20.27
N SER A 275 -5.35 -6.42 -19.96
CA SER A 275 -4.16 -5.79 -20.50
C SER A 275 -3.83 -6.30 -21.91
N ASP A 276 -3.43 -5.39 -22.81
CA ASP A 276 -2.83 -5.74 -24.08
C ASP A 276 -1.32 -6.03 -23.91
N GLU A 277 -0.63 -6.46 -24.99
CA GLU A 277 0.82 -6.74 -24.99
C GLU A 277 1.68 -5.54 -24.54
N LYS A 278 1.15 -4.33 -24.61
CA LYS A 278 1.80 -3.09 -24.18
C LYS A 278 1.40 -2.68 -22.77
N GLY A 279 0.65 -3.50 -22.04
CA GLY A 279 0.16 -3.21 -20.69
C GLY A 279 -0.97 -2.17 -20.65
N ARG A 280 -1.64 -1.86 -21.77
CA ARG A 280 -2.76 -0.93 -21.80
C ARG A 280 -4.06 -1.71 -21.56
N PHE A 281 -4.99 -1.11 -20.85
CA PHE A 281 -6.30 -1.69 -20.53
C PHE A 281 -7.42 -0.66 -20.74
N PRO A 282 -8.68 -1.10 -20.88
CA PRO A 282 -9.82 -0.22 -21.11
C PRO A 282 -9.97 0.82 -20.00
N LYS A 283 -10.26 2.07 -20.35
CA LYS A 283 -10.43 3.19 -19.41
C LYS A 283 -9.25 3.45 -18.47
N MET A 284 -8.03 3.11 -18.89
CA MET A 284 -6.80 3.31 -18.12
C MET A 284 -6.64 4.76 -17.63
N LYS A 285 -6.94 5.75 -18.48
CA LYS A 285 -6.87 7.16 -18.09
C LYS A 285 -7.78 7.46 -16.90
N GLN A 286 -9.03 7.01 -16.94
CA GLN A 286 -10.00 7.20 -15.86
C GLN A 286 -9.53 6.55 -14.57
N ALA A 287 -9.01 5.32 -14.64
CA ALA A 287 -8.46 4.63 -13.49
C ALA A 287 -7.31 5.40 -12.84
N LEU A 288 -6.36 5.89 -13.65
CA LEU A 288 -5.22 6.68 -13.16
C LEU A 288 -5.67 8.02 -12.54
N TYR A 289 -6.69 8.69 -13.12
CA TYR A 289 -7.26 9.90 -12.53
C TYR A 289 -7.91 9.64 -11.17
N VAL A 290 -8.76 8.60 -11.08
CA VAL A 290 -9.42 8.25 -9.82
C VAL A 290 -8.39 7.91 -8.76
N ASP A 291 -7.40 7.09 -9.08
CA ASP A 291 -6.31 6.71 -8.19
C ASP A 291 -5.56 7.95 -7.67
N SER A 292 -5.08 8.82 -8.56
CA SER A 292 -4.33 10.02 -8.17
C SER A 292 -5.18 11.03 -7.39
N ALA A 293 -6.43 11.27 -7.82
CA ALA A 293 -7.32 12.20 -7.11
C ALA A 293 -7.68 11.67 -5.71
N SER A 294 -7.92 10.36 -5.59
CA SER A 294 -8.20 9.73 -4.31
C SER A 294 -6.99 9.77 -3.37
N ALA A 295 -5.76 9.67 -3.90
CA ALA A 295 -4.54 9.84 -3.11
C ALA A 295 -4.43 11.27 -2.52
N VAL A 296 -4.77 12.31 -3.30
CA VAL A 296 -4.82 13.71 -2.81
C VAL A 296 -5.87 13.86 -1.72
N VAL A 297 -7.09 13.36 -1.95
CA VAL A 297 -8.18 13.44 -0.95
C VAL A 297 -7.82 12.68 0.31
N GLY A 298 -7.27 11.46 0.21
CA GLY A 298 -6.88 10.64 1.34
C GLY A 298 -5.83 11.33 2.23
N SER A 299 -4.80 11.91 1.63
CA SER A 299 -3.78 12.65 2.36
C SER A 299 -4.33 13.93 3.02
N TYR A 300 -5.27 14.62 2.35
CA TYR A 300 -5.90 15.83 2.91
C TYR A 300 -6.80 15.54 4.11
N ILE A 301 -7.56 14.43 4.10
CA ILE A 301 -8.40 14.04 5.24
C ILE A 301 -7.62 13.31 6.35
N GLY A 302 -6.30 13.16 6.20
CA GLY A 302 -5.42 12.63 7.23
C GLY A 302 -5.43 11.11 7.37
N THR A 303 -5.58 10.37 6.28
CA THR A 303 -5.43 8.91 6.29
C THR A 303 -4.31 8.40 5.39
N SER A 304 -3.44 9.29 4.90
CA SER A 304 -2.38 9.01 3.92
C SER A 304 -2.87 8.93 2.48
N ALA A 305 -1.94 8.78 1.52
CA ALA A 305 -2.29 8.54 0.13
C ALA A 305 -2.89 7.15 -0.03
N ILE A 306 -3.91 7.03 -0.85
CA ILE A 306 -4.45 5.72 -1.22
C ILE A 306 -3.88 5.26 -2.54
N SER A 307 -3.80 3.95 -2.71
CA SER A 307 -3.38 3.31 -3.95
C SER A 307 -4.27 2.09 -4.26
N THR A 308 -4.09 1.53 -5.45
CA THR A 308 -4.76 0.30 -5.85
C THR A 308 -4.22 -0.90 -5.07
N TYR A 309 -5.11 -1.84 -4.70
CA TYR A 309 -4.79 -2.99 -3.87
C TYR A 309 -4.70 -4.28 -4.69
N ILE A 310 -3.61 -5.03 -4.49
CA ILE A 310 -3.35 -6.31 -5.18
C ILE A 310 -4.36 -7.39 -4.75
N GLU A 311 -4.92 -7.27 -3.57
CA GLU A 311 -6.00 -8.12 -3.05
C GLU A 311 -7.25 -8.10 -3.92
N SER A 312 -7.44 -7.07 -4.76
CA SER A 312 -8.47 -7.04 -5.81
C SER A 312 -8.38 -8.24 -6.75
N GLY A 313 -7.17 -8.80 -6.89
CA GLY A 313 -6.94 -10.04 -7.63
C GLY A 313 -7.67 -11.26 -7.06
N ALA A 314 -8.10 -11.25 -5.80
CA ALA A 314 -8.93 -12.32 -5.22
C ALA A 314 -10.36 -12.28 -5.80
N GLY A 315 -10.98 -11.10 -5.85
CA GLY A 315 -12.28 -10.94 -6.50
C GLY A 315 -12.25 -11.25 -7.99
N VAL A 316 -11.18 -10.84 -8.67
CA VAL A 316 -10.94 -11.21 -10.08
C VAL A 316 -10.88 -12.73 -10.25
N SER A 317 -10.22 -13.45 -9.33
CA SER A 317 -10.09 -14.92 -9.39
C SER A 317 -11.43 -15.65 -9.24
N VAL A 318 -12.40 -15.09 -8.53
CA VAL A 318 -13.75 -15.64 -8.37
C VAL A 318 -14.75 -15.12 -9.41
N GLY A 319 -14.28 -14.38 -10.41
CA GLY A 319 -15.07 -13.99 -11.59
C GLY A 319 -15.49 -12.52 -11.63
N GLY A 320 -14.99 -11.64 -10.76
CA GLY A 320 -15.19 -10.20 -10.85
C GLY A 320 -14.56 -9.62 -12.11
N ARG A 321 -15.33 -8.86 -12.89
CA ARG A 321 -14.91 -8.33 -14.20
C ARG A 321 -15.29 -6.88 -14.40
N THR A 322 -16.08 -6.32 -13.53
CA THR A 322 -16.65 -4.96 -13.70
C THR A 322 -16.52 -4.11 -12.45
N GLY A 323 -16.80 -2.82 -12.61
CA GLY A 323 -16.83 -1.87 -11.49
C GLY A 323 -17.89 -2.15 -10.43
N MET A 324 -18.86 -3.03 -10.72
CA MET A 324 -19.85 -3.46 -9.72
C MET A 324 -19.16 -4.15 -8.53
N THR A 325 -18.14 -4.99 -8.78
CA THR A 325 -17.29 -5.57 -7.74
C THR A 325 -16.71 -4.49 -6.84
N ALA A 326 -16.11 -3.44 -7.41
CA ALA A 326 -15.53 -2.33 -6.64
C ALA A 326 -16.58 -1.55 -5.85
N VAL A 327 -17.75 -1.29 -6.44
CA VAL A 327 -18.85 -0.62 -5.72
C VAL A 327 -19.29 -1.42 -4.49
N VAL A 328 -19.39 -2.74 -4.60
CA VAL A 328 -19.71 -3.62 -3.45
C VAL A 328 -18.63 -3.50 -2.36
N VAL A 329 -17.36 -3.55 -2.73
CA VAL A 329 -16.25 -3.36 -1.77
C VAL A 329 -16.36 -2.01 -1.06
N GLY A 330 -16.57 -0.94 -1.82
CA GLY A 330 -16.64 0.40 -1.25
C GLY A 330 -17.82 0.58 -0.29
N LEU A 331 -18.99 0.01 -0.60
CA LEU A 331 -20.14 0.02 0.29
C LEU A 331 -19.86 -0.75 1.59
N LEU A 332 -19.18 -1.88 1.53
CA LEU A 332 -18.78 -2.63 2.72
C LEU A 332 -17.79 -1.84 3.59
N PHE A 333 -16.84 -1.11 3.01
CA PHE A 333 -15.98 -0.20 3.77
C PHE A 333 -16.77 0.91 4.47
N LEU A 334 -17.74 1.51 3.80
CA LEU A 334 -18.61 2.53 4.43
C LEU A 334 -19.43 1.96 5.57
N LEU A 335 -19.91 0.72 5.47
CA LEU A 335 -20.59 0.03 6.57
C LEU A 335 -19.65 -0.28 7.75
N THR A 336 -18.36 -0.47 7.48
CA THR A 336 -17.37 -0.77 8.52
C THR A 336 -17.11 0.41 9.46
N ILE A 337 -17.47 1.64 9.10
CA ILE A 337 -17.26 2.87 9.90
C ILE A 337 -17.83 2.72 11.33
N PHE A 338 -18.95 2.06 11.49
CA PHE A 338 -19.61 1.86 12.77
C PHE A 338 -18.86 0.93 13.73
N PHE A 339 -17.82 0.24 13.25
CA PHE A 339 -16.98 -0.65 14.04
C PHE A 339 -15.70 0.04 14.57
N SER A 340 -15.70 1.38 14.60
CA SER A 340 -14.54 2.17 15.04
C SER A 340 -14.01 1.86 16.47
N PRO A 341 -14.83 1.41 17.47
CA PRO A 341 -14.29 1.03 18.78
C PRO A 341 -13.29 -0.13 18.70
N LEU A 342 -13.43 -1.02 17.70
CA LEU A 342 -12.52 -2.14 17.53
C LEU A 342 -11.09 -1.68 17.21
N ALA A 343 -10.91 -0.52 16.56
CA ALA A 343 -9.59 -0.01 16.21
C ALA A 343 -8.72 0.27 17.45
N GLY A 344 -9.33 0.74 18.54
CA GLY A 344 -8.65 0.99 19.81
C GLY A 344 -8.31 -0.29 20.60
N MET A 345 -8.99 -1.40 20.29
CA MET A 345 -8.81 -2.68 20.97
C MET A 345 -7.75 -3.58 20.34
N VAL A 346 -7.50 -3.39 19.03
CA VAL A 346 -6.55 -4.24 18.29
C VAL A 346 -5.12 -3.81 18.62
N PRO A 347 -4.33 -4.66 19.33
CA PRO A 347 -2.96 -4.33 19.65
C PRO A 347 -2.05 -4.42 18.42
N ALA A 348 -0.93 -3.70 18.41
CA ALA A 348 -0.01 -3.65 17.29
C ALA A 348 0.52 -5.04 16.87
N TYR A 349 0.78 -5.92 17.84
CA TYR A 349 1.23 -7.29 17.55
C TYR A 349 0.16 -8.16 16.88
N ALA A 350 -1.13 -7.85 17.02
CA ALA A 350 -2.20 -8.57 16.32
C ALA A 350 -2.24 -8.22 14.81
N THR A 351 -1.84 -6.99 14.45
CA THR A 351 -1.77 -6.56 13.05
C THR A 351 -0.41 -6.84 12.41
N ALA A 352 0.61 -7.09 13.21
CA ALA A 352 1.99 -7.27 12.75
C ALA A 352 2.16 -8.45 11.78
N GLY A 353 1.47 -9.57 12.03
CA GLY A 353 1.46 -10.72 11.14
C GLY A 353 0.94 -10.39 9.72
N ALA A 354 -0.03 -9.48 9.61
CA ALA A 354 -0.53 -9.01 8.32
C ALA A 354 0.54 -8.25 7.54
N LEU A 355 1.33 -7.40 8.21
CA LEU A 355 2.44 -6.66 7.58
C LEU A 355 3.49 -7.63 7.00
N VAL A 356 3.85 -8.68 7.76
CA VAL A 356 4.79 -9.69 7.27
C VAL A 356 4.21 -10.45 6.09
N TYR A 357 2.94 -10.81 6.14
CA TYR A 357 2.26 -11.51 5.04
C TYR A 357 2.21 -10.67 3.76
N VAL A 358 1.88 -9.38 3.86
CA VAL A 358 1.94 -8.45 2.71
C VAL A 358 3.36 -8.38 2.15
N GLY A 359 4.38 -8.35 3.02
CA GLY A 359 5.77 -8.44 2.63
C GLY A 359 6.08 -9.66 1.76
N ILE A 360 5.56 -10.85 2.13
CA ILE A 360 5.71 -12.08 1.34
C ILE A 360 5.06 -11.94 -0.04
N LEU A 361 3.84 -11.39 -0.11
CA LEU A 361 3.13 -11.20 -1.38
C LEU A 361 3.90 -10.26 -2.32
N MET A 362 4.45 -9.17 -1.79
CA MET A 362 5.23 -8.20 -2.58
C MET A 362 6.59 -8.78 -3.02
N ALA A 363 7.28 -9.50 -2.15
CA ALA A 363 8.56 -10.14 -2.44
C ALA A 363 8.44 -11.24 -3.50
N SER A 364 7.27 -11.89 -3.65
CA SER A 364 7.05 -12.91 -4.66
C SER A 364 7.27 -12.43 -6.10
N SER A 365 7.19 -11.13 -6.33
CA SER A 365 7.47 -10.51 -7.63
C SER A 365 8.92 -10.68 -8.11
N LEU A 366 9.88 -10.93 -7.18
CA LEU A 366 11.31 -11.14 -7.51
C LEU A 366 11.56 -12.30 -8.48
N ILE A 367 10.63 -13.25 -8.59
CA ILE A 367 10.71 -14.32 -9.59
C ILE A 367 10.75 -13.80 -11.04
N LYS A 368 10.28 -12.57 -11.29
CA LYS A 368 10.27 -11.93 -12.61
C LYS A 368 11.62 -11.30 -12.98
N VAL A 369 12.57 -11.22 -12.06
CA VAL A 369 13.90 -10.68 -12.29
C VAL A 369 14.74 -11.71 -13.07
N GLN A 370 15.47 -11.25 -14.07
CA GLN A 370 16.42 -12.09 -14.79
C GLN A 370 17.71 -12.22 -13.97
N TRP A 371 17.75 -13.22 -13.09
CA TRP A 371 18.86 -13.43 -12.15
C TRP A 371 20.18 -13.83 -12.83
N ASP A 372 20.12 -14.38 -14.05
CA ASP A 372 21.29 -14.75 -14.84
C ASP A 372 21.96 -13.53 -15.49
N ASP A 373 21.28 -12.40 -15.63
CA ASP A 373 21.85 -11.12 -16.09
C ASP A 373 22.16 -10.22 -14.89
N LEU A 374 23.44 -10.15 -14.50
CA LEU A 374 23.88 -9.30 -13.39
C LEU A 374 23.56 -7.82 -13.58
N THR A 375 23.39 -7.34 -14.82
CA THR A 375 23.00 -5.94 -15.07
C THR A 375 21.56 -5.65 -14.72
N GLU A 376 20.71 -6.67 -14.58
CA GLU A 376 19.32 -6.60 -14.12
C GLU A 376 19.19 -7.09 -12.66
N ALA A 377 19.88 -8.18 -12.30
CA ALA A 377 19.81 -8.78 -10.97
C ALA A 377 20.37 -7.87 -9.88
N THR A 378 21.55 -7.25 -10.13
CA THR A 378 22.22 -6.39 -9.13
C THR A 378 21.38 -5.16 -8.75
N PRO A 379 20.81 -4.37 -9.68
CA PRO A 379 19.96 -3.25 -9.32
C PRO A 379 18.68 -3.68 -8.58
N ALA A 380 18.06 -4.78 -9.01
CA ALA A 380 16.86 -5.31 -8.33
C ALA A 380 17.17 -5.71 -6.88
N PHE A 381 18.27 -6.43 -6.66
CA PHE A 381 18.72 -6.85 -5.35
C PHE A 381 19.07 -5.66 -4.45
N ILE A 382 19.89 -4.72 -4.95
CA ILE A 382 20.28 -3.53 -4.19
C ILE A 382 19.07 -2.71 -3.80
N THR A 383 18.12 -2.48 -4.74
CA THR A 383 16.88 -1.77 -4.45
C THR A 383 16.13 -2.44 -3.30
N ALA A 384 15.93 -3.75 -3.41
CA ALA A 384 15.15 -4.51 -2.44
C ALA A 384 15.82 -4.59 -1.06
N ALA A 385 17.13 -4.82 -1.01
CA ALA A 385 17.87 -5.00 0.23
C ALA A 385 18.11 -3.67 0.98
N MET A 386 18.41 -2.58 0.24
CA MET A 386 18.72 -1.31 0.89
C MET A 386 17.55 -0.70 1.64
N MET A 387 16.30 -0.94 1.24
CA MET A 387 15.13 -0.38 1.92
C MET A 387 15.03 -0.79 3.40
N PRO A 388 15.02 -2.08 3.76
CA PRO A 388 15.00 -2.49 5.16
C PRO A 388 16.31 -2.16 5.90
N PHE A 389 17.49 -2.28 5.26
CA PHE A 389 18.76 -2.06 5.92
C PHE A 389 19.04 -0.57 6.23
N THR A 390 18.60 0.36 5.40
CA THR A 390 18.70 1.80 5.66
C THR A 390 17.52 2.36 6.43
N TYR A 391 16.48 1.53 6.59
CA TYR A 391 15.18 1.95 7.12
C TYR A 391 14.57 3.10 6.28
N SER A 392 14.76 3.06 4.95
CA SER A 392 14.34 4.11 4.02
C SER A 392 14.02 3.57 2.63
N ILE A 393 12.77 3.74 2.21
CA ILE A 393 12.33 3.38 0.86
C ILE A 393 13.06 4.23 -0.19
N THR A 394 13.23 5.52 0.10
CA THR A 394 13.89 6.47 -0.80
C THR A 394 15.32 6.07 -1.12
N GLU A 395 16.09 5.69 -0.09
CA GLU A 395 17.48 5.29 -0.26
C GLU A 395 17.56 4.01 -1.12
N GLY A 396 16.67 3.04 -0.88
CA GLY A 396 16.60 1.83 -1.70
C GLY A 396 16.33 2.14 -3.17
N ILE A 397 15.38 3.03 -3.47
CA ILE A 397 15.11 3.48 -4.85
C ILE A 397 16.33 4.16 -5.43
N ALA A 398 16.97 5.07 -4.69
CA ALA A 398 18.13 5.81 -5.15
C ALA A 398 19.29 4.88 -5.52
N PHE A 399 19.68 3.97 -4.62
CA PHE A 399 20.72 2.99 -4.88
C PHE A 399 20.38 2.06 -6.05
N GLY A 400 19.10 1.70 -6.21
CA GLY A 400 18.63 0.90 -7.34
C GLY A 400 18.84 1.59 -8.69
N PHE A 401 18.38 2.83 -8.83
CA PHE A 401 18.53 3.60 -10.07
C PHE A 401 20.00 3.88 -10.41
N ILE A 402 20.78 4.27 -9.40
CA ILE A 402 22.23 4.52 -9.58
C ILE A 402 22.95 3.24 -10.00
N SER A 403 22.71 2.11 -9.31
CA SER A 403 23.34 0.83 -9.63
C SER A 403 22.95 0.34 -11.02
N TYR A 404 21.71 0.53 -11.47
CA TYR A 404 21.28 0.19 -12.82
C TYR A 404 22.11 0.96 -13.87
N CYS A 405 22.23 2.27 -13.70
CA CYS A 405 23.02 3.10 -14.61
C CYS A 405 24.50 2.69 -14.60
N VAL A 406 25.09 2.45 -13.43
CA VAL A 406 26.49 2.03 -13.28
C VAL A 406 26.74 0.68 -13.96
N MET A 407 25.87 -0.31 -13.73
CA MET A 407 26.00 -1.65 -14.33
C MET A 407 25.90 -1.59 -15.86
N LYS A 408 24.92 -0.84 -16.39
CA LYS A 408 24.74 -0.68 -17.84
C LYS A 408 25.88 0.10 -18.49
N LEU A 409 26.44 1.12 -17.83
CA LEU A 409 27.63 1.84 -18.29
C LEU A 409 28.86 0.94 -18.29
N GLY A 410 29.14 0.27 -17.18
CA GLY A 410 30.34 -0.55 -17.02
C GLY A 410 30.40 -1.76 -17.97
N THR A 411 29.24 -2.24 -18.43
CA THR A 411 29.13 -3.34 -19.40
C THR A 411 28.98 -2.87 -20.85
N GLY A 412 29.06 -1.56 -21.12
CA GLY A 412 28.89 -1.00 -22.46
C GLY A 412 27.45 -0.98 -22.99
N ARG A 413 26.47 -1.35 -22.16
CA ARG A 413 25.01 -1.44 -22.49
C ARG A 413 24.26 -0.13 -22.22
N TRP A 414 24.92 1.01 -22.16
CA TRP A 414 24.36 2.31 -21.81
C TRP A 414 23.16 2.73 -22.69
N ARG A 415 23.07 2.22 -23.94
CA ARG A 415 21.97 2.49 -24.87
C ARG A 415 20.65 1.84 -24.44
N GLU A 416 20.68 0.87 -23.54
CA GLU A 416 19.47 0.24 -22.99
C GLU A 416 18.82 1.09 -21.88
N VAL A 417 19.53 2.09 -21.36
CA VAL A 417 19.03 2.95 -20.29
C VAL A 417 18.21 4.08 -20.89
N ASN A 418 16.93 4.11 -20.57
CA ASN A 418 16.01 5.16 -21.01
C ASN A 418 16.33 6.50 -20.33
N ALA A 419 16.07 7.62 -21.04
CA ALA A 419 16.32 8.96 -20.54
C ALA A 419 15.75 9.26 -19.13
N PRO A 420 14.51 8.85 -18.78
CA PRO A 420 13.99 9.05 -17.42
C PRO A 420 14.84 8.39 -16.34
N VAL A 421 15.40 7.20 -16.60
CA VAL A 421 16.22 6.48 -15.63
C VAL A 421 17.51 7.24 -15.36
N TRP A 422 18.13 7.82 -16.40
CA TRP A 422 19.28 8.71 -16.27
C TRP A 422 18.97 9.95 -15.45
N VAL A 423 17.85 10.61 -15.74
CA VAL A 423 17.43 11.83 -15.02
C VAL A 423 17.21 11.54 -13.54
N VAL A 424 16.47 10.47 -13.22
CA VAL A 424 16.19 10.09 -11.84
C VAL A 424 17.47 9.69 -11.10
N SER A 425 18.37 8.92 -11.73
CA SER A 425 19.67 8.57 -11.16
C SER A 425 20.53 9.80 -10.87
N LEU A 426 20.56 10.76 -11.79
CA LEU A 426 21.30 12.01 -11.62
C LEU A 426 20.72 12.85 -10.46
N LEU A 427 19.39 12.96 -10.36
CA LEU A 427 18.75 13.67 -9.26
C LEU A 427 19.09 13.05 -7.91
N PHE A 428 19.12 11.72 -7.81
CA PHE A 428 19.52 11.04 -6.58
C PHE A 428 21.01 11.22 -6.26
N LEU A 429 21.89 11.20 -7.29
CA LEU A 429 23.31 11.51 -7.09
C LEU A 429 23.52 12.94 -6.57
N ILE A 430 22.80 13.90 -7.16
CA ILE A 430 22.85 15.30 -6.69
C ILE A 430 22.38 15.36 -5.24
N LYS A 431 21.25 14.69 -4.90
CA LYS A 431 20.77 14.61 -3.51
C LYS A 431 21.85 14.11 -2.57
N PHE A 432 22.54 13.01 -2.88
CA PHE A 432 23.59 12.44 -2.02
C PHE A 432 24.82 13.34 -1.87
N ILE A 433 25.13 14.15 -2.89
CA ILE A 433 26.28 15.05 -2.84
C ILE A 433 25.97 16.33 -2.04
N TRP A 434 24.75 16.88 -2.16
CA TRP A 434 24.40 18.20 -1.65
C TRP A 434 23.56 18.16 -0.36
N VAL A 435 22.78 17.11 -0.13
CA VAL A 435 21.86 17.03 1.02
C VAL A 435 22.34 15.97 2.03
N GLY A 436 23.21 15.05 1.62
CA GLY A 436 23.90 14.05 2.47
C GLY A 436 22.96 12.99 3.01
#